data_ce6f33f040b5554e28b8d6a9ffa5c252
#
_entry.id   ce6f33f040b5554e28b8d6a9ffa5c252
#
_cell.length_a   1.000
_cell.length_b   1.000
_cell.length_c   1.000
_cell.angle_alpha   90.00
_cell.angle_beta   90.00
_cell.angle_gamma   90.00
#
_symmetry.space_group_name_H-M   'P 1'
#
loop_
_entity.id
_entity.type
_entity.pdbx_description
1 polymer ?
#
loop_
_entity_poly.entity_id
_entity_poly.type
_entity_poly.pdbx_seq_one_letter_code
_entity_poly.pdbx_strand_id
1 'polypeptide(L)'
;MQHAHHLKGLLHCGTCGSRMLLDFATNPRGTTYAYFVCSGRAAKKTTCTRRAVPVQVAERLVESSYGNITISEAEYRHLAAEVDAAFDKRSAGRDQEFADLTANRARLEAESDKLLAAHFADAIDLATLKRHQDRIRAGLADVNRRLAEHSEHHTGGRAFLHDSLRLLTDAHRAYQYSGDADRRIANQAFYTRLDITDDEQLRPTLAEPFATIFREAHQGGDEGKEAKREHTTSFDVACSRKTLWVGA
;
A
#
# COMPACT_ATOMS: atom_id res chain seq x y z
N MET A 1 -7.71 21.69 -24.40
CA MET A 1 -6.84 20.50 -24.42
C MET A 1 -6.52 20.11 -22.98
N GLN A 2 -6.84 18.88 -22.55
CA GLN A 2 -6.45 18.41 -21.21
C GLN A 2 -4.99 17.96 -21.28
N HIS A 3 -4.08 18.78 -20.76
CA HIS A 3 -2.69 18.40 -20.68
C HIS A 3 -2.54 17.21 -19.71
N ALA A 4 -2.08 16.07 -20.24
CA ALA A 4 -1.81 14.87 -19.46
C ALA A 4 -0.43 15.05 -18.80
N HIS A 5 -0.38 15.00 -17.47
CA HIS A 5 0.87 14.99 -16.70
C HIS A 5 0.80 13.85 -15.68
N HIS A 6 1.91 13.14 -15.47
CA HIS A 6 1.96 11.95 -14.60
C HIS A 6 1.63 12.23 -13.13
N LEU A 7 1.76 13.49 -12.66
CA LEU A 7 1.38 13.91 -11.31
C LEU A 7 -0.05 14.45 -11.19
N LYS A 8 -0.79 14.54 -12.31
CA LYS A 8 -2.16 15.10 -12.31
C LYS A 8 -3.10 14.25 -11.46
N GLY A 9 -3.78 14.89 -10.52
CA GLY A 9 -4.76 14.25 -9.64
C GLY A 9 -4.21 13.75 -8.30
N LEU A 10 -2.89 13.60 -8.17
CA LEU A 10 -2.24 13.14 -6.94
C LEU A 10 -1.74 14.30 -6.07
N LEU A 11 -1.34 15.43 -6.70
CA LEU A 11 -0.79 16.58 -5.97
C LEU A 11 -1.87 17.39 -5.26
N HIS A 12 -1.60 17.73 -4.01
CA HIS A 12 -2.43 18.55 -3.16
C HIS A 12 -1.60 19.67 -2.49
N CYS A 13 -2.28 20.72 -2.14
CA CYS A 13 -1.69 21.85 -1.40
C CYS A 13 -1.58 21.49 0.08
N GLY A 14 -0.36 21.42 0.62
CA GLY A 14 -0.11 21.12 2.03
C GLY A 14 -0.65 22.17 3.02
N THR A 15 -0.97 23.39 2.51
CA THR A 15 -1.53 24.48 3.33
C THR A 15 -3.04 24.38 3.51
N CYS A 16 -3.79 24.04 2.45
CA CYS A 16 -5.27 24.05 2.49
C CYS A 16 -5.92 22.73 2.03
N GLY A 17 -5.14 21.72 1.71
CA GLY A 17 -5.62 20.40 1.28
C GLY A 17 -6.26 20.36 -0.12
N SER A 18 -6.41 21.50 -0.82
CA SER A 18 -7.01 21.54 -2.15
C SER A 18 -6.11 20.89 -3.20
N ARG A 19 -6.69 20.30 -4.25
CA ARG A 19 -5.92 19.76 -5.37
C ARG A 19 -5.07 20.82 -6.04
N MET A 20 -3.91 20.43 -6.53
CA MET A 20 -3.10 21.28 -7.41
C MET A 20 -3.39 20.95 -8.86
N LEU A 21 -3.58 22.01 -9.66
CA LEU A 21 -3.92 21.93 -11.07
C LEU A 21 -2.72 22.36 -11.91
N LEU A 22 -2.52 21.71 -13.05
CA LEU A 22 -1.53 22.12 -14.02
C LEU A 22 -2.02 23.39 -14.73
N ASP A 23 -1.17 24.40 -14.77
CA ASP A 23 -1.41 25.69 -15.42
C ASP A 23 -0.16 26.15 -16.17
N PHE A 24 -0.34 27.05 -17.14
CA PHE A 24 0.72 27.51 -18.02
C PHE A 24 0.77 29.04 -18.02
N ALA A 25 1.97 29.58 -17.86
CA ALA A 25 2.19 31.01 -17.96
C ALA A 25 3.22 31.31 -19.05
N THR A 26 2.90 32.24 -19.96
CA THR A 26 3.80 32.68 -21.02
C THR A 26 4.41 34.01 -20.66
N ASN A 27 5.71 34.12 -20.72
CA ASN A 27 6.41 35.38 -20.48
C ASN A 27 6.31 36.31 -21.69
N PRO A 28 6.68 37.62 -21.57
CA PRO A 28 6.64 38.59 -22.70
C PRO A 28 7.53 38.20 -23.88
N ARG A 29 8.50 37.29 -23.68
CA ARG A 29 9.40 36.77 -24.73
C ARG A 29 8.81 35.55 -25.45
N GLY A 30 7.58 35.13 -25.13
CA GLY A 30 6.90 34.01 -25.78
C GLY A 30 7.24 32.63 -25.16
N THR A 31 8.06 32.54 -24.11
CA THR A 31 8.39 31.27 -23.45
C THR A 31 7.28 30.87 -22.49
N THR A 32 6.76 29.65 -22.65
CA THR A 32 5.72 29.09 -21.78
C THR A 32 6.30 28.21 -20.70
N TYR A 33 5.88 28.41 -19.48
CA TYR A 33 6.29 27.66 -18.30
C TYR A 33 5.08 26.95 -17.70
N ALA A 34 5.27 25.71 -17.27
CA ALA A 34 4.25 24.90 -16.63
C ALA A 34 4.39 24.97 -15.09
N TYR A 35 3.26 25.10 -14.40
CA TYR A 35 3.18 25.20 -12.95
C TYR A 35 2.05 24.35 -12.39
N PHE A 36 2.20 23.92 -11.15
CA PHE A 36 1.09 23.44 -10.35
C PHE A 36 0.55 24.57 -9.47
N VAL A 37 -0.74 24.88 -9.61
CA VAL A 37 -1.44 25.95 -8.88
C VAL A 37 -2.48 25.35 -7.93
N CYS A 38 -2.60 25.91 -6.72
CA CYS A 38 -3.64 25.50 -5.77
C CYS A 38 -5.03 25.87 -6.30
N SER A 39 -5.90 24.88 -6.48
CA SER A 39 -7.27 25.10 -6.97
C SER A 39 -8.13 25.90 -5.99
N GLY A 40 -7.91 25.74 -4.68
CA GLY A 40 -8.60 26.51 -3.65
C GLY A 40 -8.30 28.01 -3.74
N ARG A 41 -7.02 28.36 -3.97
CA ARG A 41 -6.60 29.75 -4.22
C ARG A 41 -7.09 30.27 -5.57
N ALA A 42 -6.88 29.52 -6.65
CA ALA A 42 -7.26 29.96 -7.99
C ALA A 42 -8.77 30.22 -8.13
N ALA A 43 -9.59 29.37 -7.52
CA ALA A 43 -11.04 29.51 -7.49
C ALA A 43 -11.57 30.44 -6.36
N LYS A 44 -10.66 31.05 -5.56
CA LYS A 44 -11.00 31.89 -4.38
C LYS A 44 -11.93 31.16 -3.36
N LYS A 45 -11.83 29.85 -3.28
CA LYS A 45 -12.62 29.01 -2.35
C LYS A 45 -12.01 28.93 -0.96
N THR A 46 -10.74 29.29 -0.81
CA THR A 46 -9.99 29.27 0.45
C THR A 46 -9.16 30.53 0.58
N THR A 47 -8.71 30.84 1.79
CA THR A 47 -7.77 31.94 2.07
C THR A 47 -6.30 31.57 1.79
N CYS A 48 -6.07 30.50 1.04
CA CYS A 48 -4.75 29.98 0.75
C CYS A 48 -3.90 30.99 -0.03
N THR A 49 -2.68 31.23 0.44
CA THR A 49 -1.70 32.12 -0.17
C THR A 49 -0.63 31.40 -0.97
N ARG A 50 -0.70 30.07 -1.05
CA ARG A 50 0.28 29.21 -1.70
C ARG A 50 0.68 29.74 -3.08
N ARG A 51 1.98 29.90 -3.31
CA ARG A 51 2.54 30.24 -4.63
C ARG A 51 2.44 29.03 -5.57
N ALA A 52 2.44 29.33 -6.88
CA ALA A 52 2.53 28.29 -7.91
C ALA A 52 3.89 27.56 -7.78
N VAL A 53 3.88 26.25 -7.97
CA VAL A 53 5.07 25.41 -7.93
C VAL A 53 5.46 25.05 -9.35
N PRO A 54 6.69 25.35 -9.81
CA PRO A 54 7.15 24.90 -11.13
C PRO A 54 7.05 23.37 -11.24
N VAL A 55 6.65 22.88 -12.42
CA VAL A 55 6.51 21.42 -12.66
C VAL A 55 7.80 20.70 -12.33
N GLN A 56 8.95 21.22 -12.75
CA GLN A 56 10.26 20.59 -12.49
C GLN A 56 10.60 20.48 -10.99
N VAL A 57 10.11 21.43 -10.17
CA VAL A 57 10.27 21.35 -8.71
C VAL A 57 9.42 20.22 -8.15
N ALA A 58 8.15 20.15 -8.55
CA ALA A 58 7.25 19.08 -8.13
C ALA A 58 7.76 17.69 -8.55
N GLU A 59 8.27 17.56 -9.77
CA GLU A 59 8.86 16.31 -10.26
C GLU A 59 10.07 15.87 -9.43
N ARG A 60 11.01 16.78 -9.15
CA ARG A 60 12.18 16.46 -8.31
C ARG A 60 11.77 16.05 -6.88
N LEU A 61 10.78 16.71 -6.30
CA LEU A 61 10.28 16.35 -4.97
C LEU A 61 9.69 14.93 -4.96
N VAL A 62 8.91 14.59 -5.98
CA VAL A 62 8.33 13.24 -6.10
C VAL A 62 9.42 12.21 -6.38
N GLU A 63 10.36 12.47 -7.29
CA GLU A 63 11.49 11.59 -7.55
C GLU A 63 12.32 11.33 -6.28
N SER A 64 12.64 12.37 -5.52
CA SER A 64 13.34 12.24 -4.24
C SER A 64 12.58 11.40 -3.22
N SER A 65 11.24 11.45 -3.23
CA SER A 65 10.41 10.65 -2.31
C SER A 65 10.53 9.15 -2.56
N TYR A 66 10.82 8.73 -3.79
CA TYR A 66 11.11 7.33 -4.09
C TYR A 66 12.38 6.81 -3.41
N GLY A 67 13.36 7.68 -3.18
CA GLY A 67 14.55 7.33 -2.37
C GLY A 67 14.19 6.96 -0.93
N ASN A 68 13.15 7.59 -0.36
CA ASN A 68 12.72 7.33 1.02
C ASN A 68 11.93 6.02 1.17
N ILE A 69 11.36 5.51 0.08
CA ILE A 69 10.64 4.23 0.06
C ILE A 69 11.48 3.08 -0.52
N THR A 70 12.68 3.36 -1.01
CA THR A 70 13.60 2.33 -1.48
C THR A 70 14.24 1.64 -0.27
N ILE A 71 14.18 0.31 -0.26
CA ILE A 71 14.77 -0.53 0.78
C ILE A 71 16.04 -1.22 0.26
N SER A 72 17.00 -1.45 1.16
CA SER A 72 18.20 -2.23 0.85
C SER A 72 17.88 -3.71 0.70
N GLU A 73 18.77 -4.47 0.08
CA GLU A 73 18.62 -5.94 -0.04
C GLU A 73 18.64 -6.63 1.35
N ALA A 74 19.28 -6.04 2.34
CA ALA A 74 19.25 -6.54 3.72
C ALA A 74 17.89 -6.33 4.37
N GLU A 75 17.30 -5.13 4.22
CA GLU A 75 15.95 -4.82 4.68
C GLU A 75 14.90 -5.66 3.96
N TYR A 76 15.04 -5.86 2.64
CA TYR A 76 14.18 -6.78 1.89
C TYR A 76 14.19 -8.18 2.48
N ARG A 77 15.38 -8.76 2.73
CA ARG A 77 15.48 -10.11 3.30
C ARG A 77 14.87 -10.20 4.70
N HIS A 78 15.05 -9.17 5.51
CA HIS A 78 14.47 -9.11 6.83
C HIS A 78 12.93 -9.07 6.77
N LEU A 79 12.36 -8.13 6.00
CA LEU A 79 10.91 -7.99 5.83
C LEU A 79 10.28 -9.23 5.15
N ALA A 80 10.97 -9.83 4.18
CA ALA A 80 10.51 -11.06 3.54
C ALA A 80 10.41 -12.22 4.54
N ALA A 81 11.40 -12.36 5.44
CA ALA A 81 11.37 -13.37 6.49
C ALA A 81 10.24 -13.11 7.51
N GLU A 82 9.97 -11.85 7.87
CA GLU A 82 8.84 -11.49 8.74
C GLU A 82 7.49 -11.80 8.09
N VAL A 83 7.33 -11.48 6.80
CA VAL A 83 6.16 -11.86 6.01
C VAL A 83 5.97 -13.36 6.03
N ASP A 84 7.03 -14.13 5.75
CA ASP A 84 6.99 -15.60 5.78
C ASP A 84 6.58 -16.14 7.14
N ALA A 85 7.20 -15.66 8.21
CA ALA A 85 6.87 -16.08 9.58
C ALA A 85 5.42 -15.74 9.97
N ALA A 86 4.91 -14.57 9.55
CA ALA A 86 3.54 -14.17 9.80
C ALA A 86 2.53 -15.06 9.04
N PHE A 87 2.84 -15.40 7.79
CA PHE A 87 2.03 -16.35 7.01
C PHE A 87 2.07 -17.75 7.59
N ASP A 88 3.24 -18.26 7.99
CA ASP A 88 3.39 -19.59 8.58
C ASP A 88 2.62 -19.70 9.90
N LYS A 89 2.73 -18.69 10.78
CA LYS A 89 1.95 -18.62 12.03
C LYS A 89 0.44 -18.60 11.79
N ARG A 90 0.00 -17.89 10.77
CA ARG A 90 -1.41 -17.79 10.40
C ARG A 90 -1.90 -19.07 9.71
N SER A 91 -1.05 -19.74 8.94
CA SER A 91 -1.33 -21.04 8.34
C SER A 91 -1.47 -22.14 9.39
N ALA A 92 -0.58 -22.21 10.38
CA ALA A 92 -0.62 -23.24 11.43
C ALA A 92 -1.97 -23.25 12.18
N GLY A 93 -2.52 -22.06 12.53
CA GLY A 93 -3.85 -21.97 13.15
C GLY A 93 -4.98 -22.43 12.24
N ARG A 94 -4.86 -22.20 10.94
CA ARG A 94 -5.85 -22.60 9.94
C ARG A 94 -5.76 -24.07 9.53
N ASP A 95 -4.56 -24.59 9.43
CA ASP A 95 -4.35 -26.02 9.16
C ASP A 95 -5.01 -26.85 10.27
N GLN A 96 -4.92 -26.40 11.51
CA GLN A 96 -5.65 -27.03 12.62
C GLN A 96 -7.16 -26.88 12.47
N GLU A 97 -7.69 -25.70 12.15
CA GLU A 97 -9.13 -25.49 11.91
C GLU A 97 -9.64 -26.35 10.74
N PHE A 98 -8.88 -26.42 9.63
CA PHE A 98 -9.20 -27.27 8.49
C PHE A 98 -9.22 -28.76 8.86
N ALA A 99 -8.25 -29.21 9.65
CA ALA A 99 -8.20 -30.58 10.16
C ALA A 99 -9.42 -30.89 11.04
N ASP A 100 -9.78 -29.95 11.95
CA ASP A 100 -10.92 -30.09 12.85
C ASP A 100 -12.26 -30.13 12.06
N LEU A 101 -12.42 -29.28 11.06
CA LEU A 101 -13.57 -29.28 10.18
C LEU A 101 -13.69 -30.59 9.37
N THR A 102 -12.56 -31.08 8.86
CA THR A 102 -12.52 -32.34 8.11
C THR A 102 -12.87 -33.54 9.01
N ALA A 103 -12.34 -33.58 10.23
CA ALA A 103 -12.67 -34.60 11.23
C ALA A 103 -14.14 -34.53 11.62
N ASN A 104 -14.70 -33.31 11.79
CA ASN A 104 -16.12 -33.12 12.12
C ASN A 104 -17.02 -33.60 10.96
N ARG A 105 -16.67 -33.35 9.70
CA ARG A 105 -17.39 -33.88 8.54
C ARG A 105 -17.44 -35.39 8.57
N ALA A 106 -16.28 -36.03 8.72
CA ALA A 106 -16.19 -37.50 8.77
C ALA A 106 -17.03 -38.08 9.92
N ARG A 107 -17.04 -37.41 11.09
CA ARG A 107 -17.89 -37.82 12.23
C ARG A 107 -19.38 -37.74 11.92
N LEU A 108 -19.83 -36.66 11.27
CA LEU A 108 -21.25 -36.49 10.89
C LEU A 108 -21.67 -37.50 9.82
N GLU A 109 -20.81 -37.82 8.86
CA GLU A 109 -21.05 -38.87 7.84
C GLU A 109 -21.16 -40.23 8.52
N ALA A 110 -20.27 -40.61 9.40
CA ALA A 110 -20.32 -41.85 10.16
C ALA A 110 -21.57 -41.95 11.09
N GLU A 111 -22.02 -40.83 11.64
CA GLU A 111 -23.23 -40.74 12.45
C GLU A 111 -24.46 -40.99 11.55
N SER A 112 -24.51 -40.46 10.32
CA SER A 112 -25.55 -40.71 9.35
C SER A 112 -25.68 -42.20 8.99
N ASP A 113 -24.53 -42.84 8.76
CA ASP A 113 -24.50 -44.27 8.45
C ASP A 113 -25.03 -45.15 9.57
N LYS A 114 -24.62 -44.82 10.83
CA LYS A 114 -25.12 -45.52 12.02
C LYS A 114 -26.61 -45.37 12.23
N LEU A 115 -27.16 -44.18 11.95
CA LEU A 115 -28.62 -43.92 12.04
C LEU A 115 -29.39 -44.75 11.01
N LEU A 116 -28.86 -44.84 9.78
CA LEU A 116 -29.47 -45.66 8.73
C LEU A 116 -29.43 -47.15 9.11
N ALA A 117 -28.31 -47.64 9.62
CA ALA A 117 -28.19 -49.00 10.09
C ALA A 117 -29.15 -49.32 11.25
N ALA A 118 -29.30 -48.41 12.22
CA ALA A 118 -30.25 -48.57 13.33
C ALA A 118 -31.69 -48.58 12.89
N HIS A 119 -32.05 -47.81 11.87
CA HIS A 119 -33.40 -47.83 11.28
C HIS A 119 -33.70 -49.13 10.55
N PHE A 120 -32.73 -49.62 9.76
CA PHE A 120 -32.87 -50.92 9.07
C PHE A 120 -32.93 -52.13 10.02
N ALA A 121 -32.40 -51.94 11.23
CA ALA A 121 -32.49 -52.95 12.30
C ALA A 121 -33.76 -52.77 13.17
N ASP A 122 -34.71 -51.93 12.76
CA ASP A 122 -35.93 -51.59 13.49
C ASP A 122 -35.69 -51.02 14.94
N ALA A 123 -34.46 -50.52 15.21
CA ALA A 123 -34.09 -49.97 16.51
C ALA A 123 -34.60 -48.55 16.72
N ILE A 124 -34.91 -47.81 15.64
CA ILE A 124 -35.45 -46.42 15.71
C ILE A 124 -36.59 -46.26 14.69
N ASP A 125 -37.55 -45.43 15.03
CA ASP A 125 -38.70 -45.09 14.20
C ASP A 125 -38.31 -44.02 13.13
N LEU A 126 -39.17 -43.90 12.08
CA LEU A 126 -38.97 -42.97 10.98
C LEU A 126 -38.94 -41.49 11.43
N ALA A 127 -39.71 -41.10 12.45
CA ALA A 127 -39.76 -39.73 12.95
C ALA A 127 -38.45 -39.36 13.63
N THR A 128 -37.89 -40.26 14.42
CA THR A 128 -36.57 -40.10 15.06
C THR A 128 -35.45 -40.06 13.98
N LEU A 129 -35.50 -40.97 12.99
CA LEU A 129 -34.53 -40.92 11.90
C LEU A 129 -34.55 -39.59 11.16
N LYS A 130 -35.71 -39.07 10.74
CA LYS A 130 -35.82 -37.77 10.05
C LYS A 130 -35.26 -36.63 10.85
N ARG A 131 -35.62 -36.50 12.13
CA ARG A 131 -35.13 -35.44 13.00
C ARG A 131 -33.59 -35.40 13.11
N HIS A 132 -32.97 -36.57 13.26
CA HIS A 132 -31.52 -36.68 13.32
C HIS A 132 -30.84 -36.47 11.96
N GLN A 133 -31.43 -36.94 10.86
CA GLN A 133 -30.93 -36.67 9.52
C GLN A 133 -30.95 -35.17 9.17
N ASP A 134 -32.04 -34.46 9.54
CA ASP A 134 -32.15 -33.03 9.28
C ASP A 134 -31.06 -32.24 10.07
N ARG A 135 -30.78 -32.63 11.33
CA ARG A 135 -29.67 -32.07 12.11
C ARG A 135 -28.31 -32.32 11.46
N ILE A 136 -28.04 -33.57 11.05
CA ILE A 136 -26.78 -33.97 10.39
C ILE A 136 -26.61 -33.24 9.06
N ARG A 137 -27.66 -33.14 8.24
CA ARG A 137 -27.63 -32.41 6.98
C ARG A 137 -27.32 -30.96 7.14
N ALA A 138 -27.89 -30.27 8.15
CA ALA A 138 -27.60 -28.90 8.47
C ALA A 138 -26.13 -28.75 8.92
N GLY A 139 -25.62 -29.66 9.77
CA GLY A 139 -24.22 -29.68 10.20
C GLY A 139 -23.24 -29.88 9.05
N LEU A 140 -23.52 -30.82 8.13
CA LEU A 140 -22.69 -31.06 6.93
C LEU A 140 -22.69 -29.85 6.00
N ALA A 141 -23.84 -29.19 5.81
CA ALA A 141 -23.92 -27.98 4.99
C ALA A 141 -23.04 -26.84 5.56
N ASP A 142 -23.07 -26.63 6.90
CA ASP A 142 -22.23 -25.62 7.54
C ASP A 142 -20.73 -25.95 7.43
N VAL A 143 -20.33 -27.18 7.73
CA VAL A 143 -18.94 -27.64 7.63
C VAL A 143 -18.42 -27.53 6.19
N ASN A 144 -19.20 -27.94 5.20
CA ASN A 144 -18.78 -27.87 3.79
C ASN A 144 -18.64 -26.41 3.32
N ARG A 145 -19.52 -25.50 3.77
CA ARG A 145 -19.40 -24.07 3.49
C ARG A 145 -18.10 -23.52 4.05
N ARG A 146 -17.78 -23.81 5.32
CA ARG A 146 -16.55 -23.35 5.97
C ARG A 146 -15.30 -23.91 5.32
N LEU A 147 -15.30 -25.19 4.90
CA LEU A 147 -14.19 -25.79 4.14
C LEU A 147 -14.00 -25.11 2.79
N ALA A 148 -15.07 -24.73 2.09
CA ALA A 148 -14.98 -24.00 0.84
C ALA A 148 -14.39 -22.60 1.03
N GLU A 149 -14.85 -21.86 2.05
CA GLU A 149 -14.30 -20.55 2.41
C GLU A 149 -12.80 -20.60 2.75
N HIS A 150 -12.32 -21.70 3.36
CA HIS A 150 -10.90 -21.93 3.62
C HIS A 150 -10.06 -22.09 2.35
N SER A 151 -10.60 -22.67 1.28
CA SER A 151 -9.82 -22.99 0.08
C SER A 151 -9.57 -21.80 -0.85
N GLU A 152 -10.46 -20.81 -0.87
CA GLU A 152 -10.43 -19.71 -1.86
C GLU A 152 -9.40 -18.59 -1.55
N HIS A 153 -8.95 -18.42 -0.32
CA HIS A 153 -8.26 -17.18 0.12
C HIS A 153 -6.72 -17.24 0.18
N HIS A 154 -6.03 -18.28 -0.29
CA HIS A 154 -4.67 -18.55 0.18
C HIS A 154 -3.48 -18.46 -0.77
N THR A 155 -3.62 -18.57 -2.08
CA THR A 155 -2.44 -18.73 -2.96
C THR A 155 -1.81 -17.41 -3.44
N GLY A 156 -2.52 -16.28 -3.33
CA GLY A 156 -2.07 -15.01 -3.91
C GLY A 156 -1.39 -14.02 -2.95
N GLY A 157 -1.78 -14.01 -1.68
CA GLY A 157 -1.39 -12.95 -0.77
C GLY A 157 0.10 -12.91 -0.40
N ARG A 158 0.71 -14.08 -0.15
CA ARG A 158 2.14 -14.19 0.16
C ARG A 158 3.00 -13.74 -1.03
N ALA A 159 2.74 -14.28 -2.20
CA ALA A 159 3.43 -13.91 -3.43
C ALA A 159 3.28 -12.41 -3.72
N PHE A 160 2.08 -11.87 -3.61
CA PHE A 160 1.80 -10.45 -3.79
C PHE A 160 2.63 -9.55 -2.85
N LEU A 161 2.77 -9.92 -1.57
CA LEU A 161 3.60 -9.16 -0.63
C LEU A 161 5.09 -9.25 -0.95
N HIS A 162 5.60 -10.43 -1.33
CA HIS A 162 6.98 -10.59 -1.78
C HIS A 162 7.26 -9.77 -3.03
N ASP A 163 6.40 -9.79 -4.03
CA ASP A 163 6.51 -8.99 -5.25
C ASP A 163 6.48 -7.49 -4.93
N SER A 164 5.60 -7.07 -4.01
CA SER A 164 5.53 -5.68 -3.54
C SER A 164 6.81 -5.23 -2.84
N LEU A 165 7.37 -6.07 -1.97
CA LEU A 165 8.67 -5.81 -1.32
C LEU A 165 9.80 -5.73 -2.35
N ARG A 166 9.79 -6.61 -3.36
CA ARG A 166 10.81 -6.62 -4.41
C ARG A 166 10.79 -5.34 -5.23
N LEU A 167 9.62 -4.80 -5.52
CA LEU A 167 9.50 -3.51 -6.21
C LEU A 167 10.17 -2.36 -5.43
N LEU A 168 10.18 -2.42 -4.10
CA LEU A 168 10.81 -1.39 -3.27
C LEU A 168 12.33 -1.39 -3.36
N THR A 169 12.98 -2.50 -3.69
CA THR A 169 14.46 -2.55 -3.75
C THR A 169 15.07 -1.70 -4.86
N ASP A 170 14.31 -1.41 -5.91
CA ASP A 170 14.77 -0.63 -7.06
C ASP A 170 13.83 0.53 -7.44
N ALA A 171 12.90 0.90 -6.53
CA ALA A 171 11.82 1.85 -6.83
C ALA A 171 12.33 3.21 -7.31
N HIS A 172 13.35 3.78 -6.67
CA HIS A 172 13.93 5.07 -7.04
C HIS A 172 14.56 5.02 -8.43
N ARG A 173 15.40 4.02 -8.68
CA ARG A 173 16.07 3.84 -9.97
C ARG A 173 15.07 3.58 -11.07
N ALA A 174 14.13 2.68 -10.85
CA ALA A 174 13.07 2.39 -11.82
C ALA A 174 12.29 3.66 -12.19
N TYR A 175 11.93 4.50 -11.19
CA TYR A 175 11.24 5.76 -11.42
C TYR A 175 12.06 6.76 -12.23
N GLN A 176 13.37 6.88 -11.97
CA GLN A 176 14.26 7.79 -12.70
C GLN A 176 14.33 7.49 -14.19
N TYR A 177 14.39 6.21 -14.57
CA TYR A 177 14.51 5.77 -15.97
C TYR A 177 13.16 5.54 -16.67
N SER A 178 12.04 5.72 -15.95
CA SER A 178 10.69 5.55 -16.51
C SER A 178 10.21 6.75 -17.32
N GLY A 179 9.42 6.48 -18.35
CA GLY A 179 8.66 7.50 -19.08
C GLY A 179 7.42 7.98 -18.31
N ASP A 180 6.77 9.04 -18.81
CA ASP A 180 5.61 9.68 -18.15
C ASP A 180 4.45 8.72 -17.88
N ALA A 181 4.19 7.77 -18.78
CA ALA A 181 3.13 6.77 -18.62
C ALA A 181 3.43 5.84 -17.44
N ASP A 182 4.66 5.33 -17.35
CA ASP A 182 5.09 4.42 -16.30
C ASP A 182 5.21 5.14 -14.96
N ARG A 183 5.73 6.39 -14.95
CA ARG A 183 5.74 7.26 -13.77
C ARG A 183 4.33 7.49 -13.24
N ARG A 184 3.34 7.63 -14.11
CA ARG A 184 1.95 7.77 -13.69
C ARG A 184 1.44 6.51 -12.99
N ILE A 185 1.71 5.34 -13.57
CA ILE A 185 1.33 4.04 -13.00
C ILE A 185 2.01 3.86 -11.63
N ALA A 186 3.33 4.10 -11.57
CA ALA A 186 4.09 4.01 -10.33
C ALA A 186 3.52 4.95 -9.23
N ASN A 187 3.29 6.24 -9.57
CA ASN A 187 2.73 7.21 -8.62
C ASN A 187 1.38 6.78 -8.08
N GLN A 188 0.51 6.19 -8.91
CA GLN A 188 -0.81 5.70 -8.49
C GLN A 188 -0.73 4.40 -7.69
N ALA A 189 0.30 3.57 -7.92
CA ALA A 189 0.53 2.35 -7.16
C ALA A 189 1.10 2.63 -5.77
N PHE A 190 2.07 3.56 -5.65
CA PHE A 190 2.76 3.82 -4.40
C PHE A 190 2.07 4.86 -3.51
N TYR A 191 1.35 5.82 -4.10
CA TYR A 191 0.80 6.97 -3.35
C TYR A 191 -0.70 7.15 -3.58
N THR A 192 -1.43 7.36 -2.49
CA THR A 192 -2.82 7.82 -2.54
C THR A 192 -2.90 9.34 -2.63
N ARG A 193 -1.88 10.05 -2.09
CA ARG A 193 -1.84 11.50 -2.01
C ARG A 193 -0.41 12.03 -1.84
N LEU A 194 -0.13 13.17 -2.45
CA LEU A 194 1.13 13.89 -2.36
C LEU A 194 0.86 15.36 -2.00
N ASP A 195 1.15 15.77 -0.78
CA ASP A 195 0.98 17.15 -0.32
C ASP A 195 2.29 17.92 -0.44
N ILE A 196 2.29 19.05 -1.18
CA ILE A 196 3.45 19.96 -1.23
C ILE A 196 3.24 21.08 -0.22
N THR A 197 4.13 21.20 0.76
CA THR A 197 4.11 22.20 1.82
C THR A 197 4.65 23.56 1.36
N ASP A 198 4.45 24.63 2.12
CA ASP A 198 4.88 26.00 1.75
C ASP A 198 6.41 26.14 1.66
N ASP A 199 7.16 25.33 2.39
CA ASP A 199 8.62 25.19 2.36
C ASP A 199 9.11 24.25 1.25
N GLU A 200 8.26 23.95 0.25
CA GLU A 200 8.56 23.09 -0.90
C GLU A 200 9.00 21.67 -0.51
N GLN A 201 8.48 21.15 0.59
CA GLN A 201 8.66 19.75 0.95
C GLN A 201 7.47 18.91 0.51
N LEU A 202 7.72 17.63 0.22
CA LEU A 202 6.69 16.67 -0.12
C LEU A 202 6.33 15.83 1.10
N ARG A 203 5.03 15.72 1.40
CA ARG A 203 4.45 14.78 2.37
C ARG A 203 3.65 13.73 1.62
N PRO A 204 4.24 12.57 1.33
CA PRO A 204 3.56 11.48 0.65
C PRO A 204 2.66 10.71 1.62
N THR A 205 1.48 10.30 1.14
CA THR A 205 0.64 9.29 1.78
C THR A 205 0.71 8.03 0.93
N LEU A 206 1.28 6.97 1.50
CA LEU A 206 1.46 5.70 0.81
C LEU A 206 0.12 4.97 0.61
N ALA A 207 0.03 4.20 -0.47
CA ALA A 207 -1.05 3.26 -0.73
C ALA A 207 -0.78 1.92 -0.04
N GLU A 208 -1.82 1.12 0.18
CA GLU A 208 -1.65 -0.27 0.60
C GLU A 208 -1.10 -1.13 -0.57
N PRO A 209 -0.23 -2.11 -0.33
CA PRO A 209 0.22 -2.62 0.98
C PRO A 209 1.40 -1.83 1.59
N PHE A 210 1.98 -0.87 0.87
CA PHE A 210 3.20 -0.16 1.27
C PHE A 210 3.04 0.62 2.58
N ALA A 211 1.86 1.23 2.80
CA ALA A 211 1.57 1.95 4.05
C ALA A 211 1.69 1.03 5.28
N THR A 212 1.21 -0.21 5.17
CA THR A 212 1.31 -1.22 6.25
C THR A 212 2.74 -1.71 6.41
N ILE A 213 3.44 -2.06 5.32
CA ILE A 213 4.84 -2.51 5.35
C ILE A 213 5.73 -1.49 6.06
N PHE A 214 5.65 -0.21 5.68
CA PHE A 214 6.48 0.83 6.30
C PHE A 214 6.09 1.16 7.74
N ARG A 215 4.82 1.01 8.11
CA ARG A 215 4.36 1.20 9.49
C ARG A 215 4.92 0.12 10.41
N GLU A 216 4.88 -1.13 10.01
CA GLU A 216 5.40 -2.27 10.77
C GLU A 216 6.92 -2.22 10.88
N ALA A 217 7.63 -1.89 9.78
CA ALA A 217 9.07 -1.72 9.79
C ALA A 217 9.55 -0.62 10.76
N HIS A 218 8.75 0.44 10.99
CA HIS A 218 9.09 1.50 11.93
C HIS A 218 8.73 1.17 13.39
N GLN A 219 7.79 0.25 13.64
CA GLN A 219 7.43 -0.19 15.00
C GLN A 219 8.40 -1.26 15.54
N GLY A 220 9.03 -2.06 14.68
CA GLY A 220 10.05 -3.05 15.05
C GLY A 220 11.47 -2.49 15.23
N GLY A 221 11.70 -1.23 14.93
CA GLY A 221 13.03 -0.62 14.79
C GLY A 221 13.45 0.42 15.83
N ASP A 222 12.82 0.47 17.01
CA ASP A 222 13.15 1.51 18.00
C ASP A 222 14.43 1.23 18.82
N GLU A 223 15.07 0.09 18.67
CA GLU A 223 16.36 -0.20 19.33
C GLU A 223 17.61 0.04 18.46
N GLY A 224 17.48 0.41 17.19
CA GLY A 224 18.62 0.54 16.26
C GLY A 224 18.80 1.86 15.53
N LYS A 225 17.94 2.87 15.74
CA LYS A 225 17.93 4.11 14.93
C LYS A 225 18.47 5.37 15.56
N GLU A 226 19.00 5.34 16.78
CA GLU A 226 19.68 6.50 17.35
C GLU A 226 21.02 6.82 16.63
N ALA A 227 21.65 5.83 16.00
CA ALA A 227 22.92 6.00 15.29
C ALA A 227 22.83 6.60 13.87
N LYS A 228 21.62 6.72 13.27
CA LYS A 228 21.48 7.23 11.89
C LYS A 228 20.91 8.65 11.80
N ARG A 229 20.51 9.24 12.91
CA ARG A 229 19.98 10.63 12.97
C ARG A 229 21.05 11.71 13.06
N GLU A 230 22.30 11.36 13.40
CA GLU A 230 23.39 12.35 13.56
C GLU A 230 24.13 12.68 12.26
N HIS A 231 23.83 12.04 11.13
CA HIS A 231 24.58 12.26 9.88
C HIS A 231 23.82 12.97 8.76
N THR A 232 22.62 13.52 9.02
CA THR A 232 21.83 14.21 7.97
C THR A 232 21.48 15.67 8.34
N THR A 233 22.19 16.26 9.27
CA THR A 233 22.08 17.69 9.57
C THR A 233 23.45 18.35 9.43
N SER A 234 23.91 18.52 8.21
CA SER A 234 24.82 19.60 7.82
C SER A 234 25.13 19.52 6.33
N PHE A 235 24.27 20.08 5.52
CA PHE A 235 24.69 20.65 4.25
C PHE A 235 24.38 22.14 4.33
N ASP A 236 25.24 22.85 5.06
CA ASP A 236 25.41 24.26 4.90
C ASP A 236 25.99 24.53 3.51
N VAL A 237 25.12 24.95 2.61
CA VAL A 237 25.56 25.60 1.38
C VAL A 237 25.98 27.00 1.73
N ALA A 238 27.22 27.13 2.10
CA ALA A 238 27.91 28.43 2.16
C ALA A 238 27.95 29.04 0.76
N CYS A 239 26.95 29.86 0.45
CA CYS A 239 26.94 30.71 -0.73
C CYS A 239 27.99 31.81 -0.48
N SER A 240 29.23 31.58 -0.92
CA SER A 240 30.32 32.56 -0.89
C SER A 240 30.00 33.67 -1.88
N ARG A 241 29.46 34.77 -1.35
CA ARG A 241 29.50 36.07 -2.04
C ARG A 241 30.92 36.50 -2.20
N LYS A 242 31.49 36.42 -3.38
CA LYS A 242 32.65 37.24 -3.78
C LYS A 242 32.16 38.37 -4.67
N THR A 243 31.99 39.50 -4.03
CA THR A 243 32.10 40.83 -4.64
C THR A 243 33.45 40.97 -5.29
N LEU A 244 33.51 41.29 -6.58
CA LEU A 244 34.62 41.97 -7.21
C LEU A 244 34.08 43.09 -8.09
N TRP A 245 34.20 44.26 -7.53
CA TRP A 245 34.16 45.56 -8.19
C TRP A 245 35.59 45.89 -8.59
N VAL A 246 35.90 46.22 -9.81
CA VAL A 246 36.90 47.12 -10.40
C VAL A 246 36.52 47.14 -11.89
N GLY A 247 36.11 48.22 -12.58
CA GLY A 247 36.69 49.58 -12.65
C GLY A 247 37.36 49.70 -14.02
N ALA A 248 36.70 50.31 -14.92
CA ALA A 248 37.11 51.23 -15.98
C ALA A 248 36.08 51.25 -17.10
#